data_99837f6a90b324a73b759f8924bda7ca
#
_entry.id   99837f6a90b324a73b759f8924bda7ca
#
_cell.length_a   1.000
_cell.length_b   1.000
_cell.length_c   1.000
_cell.angle_alpha   90.00
_cell.angle_beta   90.00
_cell.angle_gamma   90.00
#
_symmetry.space_group_name_H-M   'P 1'
#
loop_
_entity.id
_entity.type
_entity.pdbx_description
1 polymer ?
#
loop_
_entity_poly.entity_id
_entity_poly.type
_entity_poly.pdbx_seq_one_letter_code
_entity_poly.pdbx_strand_id
1 'polypeptide(L)'
;MENRKIIEVRNLVKNYGSFEAVKGISFEVYEGEIFGLLGPNGAGKSTTLEIIETLREKSGGEVYVNGYDLDKDKDKIKRIIGVQLQASGFYPGLKLSELIELFSGLYNEPVDPHTLLKLVKLEDKTKNKFKELSGGQKQRFSIATTLINKPKIIFLDEPTTGLDPQARRNLWDLVKDIRCKGTTVIITTHYMDEAE
;
A
#
# COMPACT_ATOMS: atom_id res chain seq x y z
N MET A 1 10.25 -24.94 -0.89
CA MET A 1 8.84 -24.56 -0.73
C MET A 1 8.45 -23.89 -2.03
N GLU A 2 7.38 -24.37 -2.70
CA GLU A 2 6.88 -23.66 -3.88
C GLU A 2 6.43 -22.25 -3.43
N ASN A 3 7.00 -21.23 -4.05
CA ASN A 3 6.59 -19.85 -3.80
C ASN A 3 5.14 -19.69 -4.28
N ARG A 4 4.20 -19.53 -3.35
CA ARG A 4 2.79 -19.34 -3.66
C ARG A 4 2.59 -17.98 -4.30
N LYS A 5 1.96 -17.95 -5.48
CA LYS A 5 1.54 -16.71 -6.12
C LYS A 5 0.40 -16.06 -5.32
N ILE A 6 0.57 -14.81 -4.94
CA ILE A 6 -0.44 -14.04 -4.20
C ILE A 6 -1.14 -13.04 -5.10
N ILE A 7 -0.47 -12.55 -6.17
CA ILE A 7 -1.09 -11.75 -7.22
C ILE A 7 -0.70 -12.36 -8.57
N GLU A 8 -1.68 -12.47 -9.47
CA GLU A 8 -1.47 -12.86 -10.86
C GLU A 8 -2.18 -11.84 -11.75
N VAL A 9 -1.43 -11.20 -12.63
CA VAL A 9 -1.94 -10.25 -13.63
C VAL A 9 -1.65 -10.80 -15.00
N ARG A 10 -2.67 -10.92 -15.85
CA ARG A 10 -2.57 -11.49 -17.20
C ARG A 10 -3.18 -10.53 -18.21
N ASN A 11 -2.34 -10.01 -19.11
CA ASN A 11 -2.74 -9.11 -20.21
C ASN A 11 -3.64 -7.95 -19.74
N LEU A 12 -3.30 -7.33 -18.60
CA LEU A 12 -4.08 -6.24 -18.03
C LEU A 12 -4.07 -5.02 -18.95
N VAL A 13 -5.25 -4.56 -19.32
CA VAL A 13 -5.45 -3.37 -20.16
C VAL A 13 -6.33 -2.36 -19.44
N LYS A 14 -5.96 -1.08 -19.55
CA LYS A 14 -6.81 0.04 -19.14
C LYS A 14 -6.80 1.15 -20.18
N ASN A 15 -8.00 1.47 -20.68
CA ASN A 15 -8.24 2.54 -21.64
C ASN A 15 -9.07 3.66 -21.02
N TYR A 16 -8.76 4.90 -21.35
CA TYR A 16 -9.54 6.10 -21.11
C TYR A 16 -9.89 6.74 -22.45
N GLY A 17 -11.05 6.40 -23.00
CA GLY A 17 -11.38 6.72 -24.37
C GLY A 17 -10.37 6.10 -25.34
N SER A 18 -9.67 6.93 -26.12
CA SER A 18 -8.62 6.49 -27.05
C SER A 18 -7.22 6.36 -26.40
N PHE A 19 -7.07 6.81 -25.16
CA PHE A 19 -5.77 6.73 -24.46
C PHE A 19 -5.61 5.39 -23.73
N GLU A 20 -4.60 4.61 -24.12
CA GLU A 20 -4.25 3.34 -23.49
C GLU A 20 -3.25 3.55 -22.36
N ALA A 21 -3.77 3.58 -21.11
CA ALA A 21 -2.98 3.83 -19.91
C ALA A 21 -2.20 2.61 -19.44
N VAL A 22 -2.76 1.41 -19.65
CA VAL A 22 -2.08 0.11 -19.36
C VAL A 22 -2.26 -0.78 -20.58
N LYS A 23 -1.11 -1.26 -21.12
CA LYS A 23 -1.01 -1.85 -22.46
C LYS A 23 -0.74 -3.36 -22.42
N GLY A 24 -1.63 -4.14 -21.81
CA GLY A 24 -1.54 -5.60 -21.80
C GLY A 24 -0.37 -6.15 -20.97
N ILE A 25 -0.15 -5.61 -19.78
CA ILE A 25 0.93 -6.08 -18.89
C ILE A 25 0.56 -7.40 -18.20
N SER A 26 1.58 -8.23 -17.98
CA SER A 26 1.44 -9.49 -17.25
C SER A 26 2.60 -9.64 -16.26
N PHE A 27 2.29 -10.00 -15.03
CA PHE A 27 3.29 -10.27 -13.99
C PHE A 27 2.68 -11.09 -12.85
N GLU A 28 3.56 -11.64 -12.01
CA GLU A 28 3.19 -12.43 -10.84
C GLU A 28 3.91 -11.87 -9.62
N VAL A 29 3.24 -11.93 -8.46
CA VAL A 29 3.82 -11.58 -7.16
C VAL A 29 3.69 -12.77 -6.23
N TYR A 30 4.75 -13.07 -5.50
CA TYR A 30 4.81 -14.20 -4.58
C TYR A 30 4.57 -13.75 -3.13
N GLU A 31 4.01 -14.66 -2.33
CA GLU A 31 3.71 -14.39 -0.92
C GLU A 31 4.98 -14.06 -0.13
N GLY A 32 4.94 -12.96 0.63
CA GLY A 32 6.04 -12.52 1.49
C GLY A 32 7.20 -11.85 0.76
N GLU A 33 7.03 -11.40 -0.50
CA GLU A 33 8.06 -10.60 -1.17
C GLU A 33 7.74 -9.09 -1.15
N ILE A 34 8.74 -8.29 -1.47
CA ILE A 34 8.59 -6.87 -1.82
C ILE A 34 8.67 -6.81 -3.33
N PHE A 35 7.57 -6.44 -3.97
CA PHE A 35 7.48 -6.31 -5.42
C PHE A 35 7.46 -4.83 -5.83
N GLY A 36 8.44 -4.43 -6.63
CA GLY A 36 8.56 -3.06 -7.14
C GLY A 36 7.98 -2.89 -8.54
N LEU A 37 6.99 -2.03 -8.70
CA LEU A 37 6.51 -1.59 -10.02
C LEU A 37 7.21 -0.30 -10.41
N LEU A 38 8.22 -0.42 -11.27
CA LEU A 38 9.08 0.69 -11.69
C LEU A 38 8.64 1.28 -13.02
N GLY A 39 8.91 2.55 -13.20
CA GLY A 39 8.71 3.24 -14.47
C GLY A 39 8.58 4.76 -14.32
N PRO A 40 8.66 5.52 -15.42
CA PRO A 40 8.50 6.96 -15.41
C PRO A 40 7.07 7.37 -15.02
N ASN A 41 6.88 8.66 -14.73
CA ASN A 41 5.55 9.22 -14.52
C ASN A 41 4.72 9.05 -15.81
N GLY A 42 3.44 8.67 -15.62
CA GLY A 42 2.54 8.37 -16.74
C GLY A 42 2.67 6.95 -17.33
N ALA A 43 3.56 6.10 -16.82
CA ALA A 43 3.71 4.70 -17.28
C ALA A 43 2.57 3.76 -16.85
N GLY A 44 1.53 4.26 -16.18
CA GLY A 44 0.39 3.45 -15.75
C GLY A 44 0.57 2.73 -14.41
N LYS A 45 1.64 3.03 -13.64
CA LYS A 45 1.91 2.39 -12.33
C LYS A 45 0.75 2.53 -11.35
N SER A 46 0.37 3.76 -11.00
CA SER A 46 -0.74 4.03 -10.08
C SER A 46 -2.06 3.48 -10.61
N THR A 47 -2.31 3.58 -11.93
CA THR A 47 -3.50 2.97 -12.56
C THR A 47 -3.52 1.45 -12.39
N THR A 48 -2.37 0.79 -12.53
CA THR A 48 -2.25 -0.67 -12.30
C THR A 48 -2.53 -1.01 -10.86
N LEU A 49 -1.95 -0.27 -9.89
CA LEU A 49 -2.23 -0.48 -8.46
C LEU A 49 -3.70 -0.27 -8.15
N GLU A 50 -4.28 0.87 -8.54
CA GLU A 50 -5.70 1.18 -8.31
C GLU A 50 -6.66 0.11 -8.84
N ILE A 51 -6.30 -0.56 -9.95
CA ILE A 51 -7.08 -1.69 -10.47
C ILE A 51 -6.96 -2.89 -9.51
N ILE A 52 -5.76 -3.27 -9.12
CA ILE A 52 -5.54 -4.43 -8.23
C ILE A 52 -6.15 -4.17 -6.84
N GLU A 53 -6.11 -2.93 -6.37
CA GLU A 53 -6.73 -2.43 -5.13
C GLU A 53 -8.26 -2.39 -5.19
N THR A 54 -8.87 -2.73 -6.33
CA THR A 54 -10.32 -2.65 -6.59
C THR A 54 -10.91 -1.23 -6.61
N LEU A 55 -10.08 -0.20 -6.67
CA LEU A 55 -10.49 1.20 -6.72
C LEU A 55 -10.86 1.64 -8.14
N ARG A 56 -10.40 0.90 -9.16
CA ARG A 56 -10.62 1.21 -10.58
C ARG A 56 -10.94 -0.04 -11.37
N GLU A 57 -11.83 0.09 -12.35
CA GLU A 57 -12.16 -1.01 -13.26
C GLU A 57 -11.12 -1.12 -14.39
N LYS A 58 -10.74 -2.36 -14.71
CA LYS A 58 -9.91 -2.67 -15.89
C LYS A 58 -10.74 -2.60 -17.17
N SER A 59 -10.08 -2.46 -18.32
CA SER A 59 -10.72 -2.55 -19.65
C SER A 59 -10.58 -3.94 -20.25
N GLY A 60 -9.62 -4.73 -19.82
CA GLY A 60 -9.37 -6.10 -20.28
C GLY A 60 -8.33 -6.82 -19.44
N GLY A 61 -8.11 -8.11 -19.76
CA GLY A 61 -7.21 -8.97 -19.04
C GLY A 61 -7.82 -9.60 -17.78
N GLU A 62 -7.03 -10.36 -17.06
CA GLU A 62 -7.43 -11.08 -15.84
C GLU A 62 -6.52 -10.69 -14.68
N VAL A 63 -7.10 -10.55 -13.49
CA VAL A 63 -6.35 -10.27 -12.26
C VAL A 63 -6.89 -11.16 -11.14
N TYR A 64 -5.99 -11.85 -10.47
CA TYR A 64 -6.29 -12.65 -9.30
C TYR A 64 -5.46 -12.18 -8.11
N VAL A 65 -6.10 -12.02 -6.94
CA VAL A 65 -5.46 -11.62 -5.68
C VAL A 65 -5.74 -12.67 -4.63
N ASN A 66 -4.71 -13.35 -4.14
CA ASN A 66 -4.81 -14.49 -3.21
C ASN A 66 -5.79 -15.59 -3.71
N GLY A 67 -5.82 -15.82 -5.03
CA GLY A 67 -6.73 -16.75 -5.68
C GLY A 67 -8.16 -16.23 -5.91
N TYR A 68 -8.49 -15.02 -5.46
CA TYR A 68 -9.77 -14.37 -5.71
C TYR A 68 -9.76 -13.65 -7.06
N ASP A 69 -10.80 -13.83 -7.85
CA ASP A 69 -11.03 -13.13 -9.11
C ASP A 69 -11.41 -11.66 -8.83
N LEU A 70 -10.67 -10.72 -9.41
CA LEU A 70 -10.88 -9.28 -9.18
C LEU A 70 -12.29 -8.81 -9.54
N ASP A 71 -12.91 -9.36 -10.56
CA ASP A 71 -14.24 -8.93 -11.01
C ASP A 71 -15.36 -9.48 -10.13
N LYS A 72 -15.17 -10.67 -9.54
CA LYS A 72 -16.21 -11.39 -8.80
C LYS A 72 -16.10 -11.25 -7.28
N ASP A 73 -14.88 -11.11 -6.77
CA ASP A 73 -14.59 -11.25 -5.34
C ASP A 73 -14.05 -9.95 -4.71
N LYS A 74 -14.43 -8.76 -5.23
CA LYS A 74 -13.91 -7.44 -4.76
C LYS A 74 -13.95 -7.29 -3.24
N ASP A 75 -15.03 -7.68 -2.59
CA ASP A 75 -15.19 -7.53 -1.14
C ASP A 75 -14.27 -8.47 -0.33
N LYS A 76 -13.95 -9.66 -0.87
CA LYS A 76 -12.98 -10.56 -0.25
C LYS A 76 -11.56 -10.01 -0.38
N ILE A 77 -11.25 -9.43 -1.54
CA ILE A 77 -9.95 -8.79 -1.80
C ILE A 77 -9.76 -7.59 -0.86
N LYS A 78 -10.74 -6.69 -0.75
CA LYS A 78 -10.68 -5.52 0.15
C LYS A 78 -10.38 -5.86 1.62
N ARG A 79 -10.81 -7.04 2.08
CA ARG A 79 -10.57 -7.47 3.47
C ARG A 79 -9.13 -7.91 3.73
N ILE A 80 -8.39 -8.30 2.70
CA ILE A 80 -7.04 -8.85 2.81
C ILE A 80 -5.95 -7.92 2.32
N ILE A 81 -6.32 -6.73 1.85
CA ILE A 81 -5.38 -5.70 1.40
C ILE A 81 -5.37 -4.50 2.33
N GLY A 82 -4.23 -3.83 2.41
CA GLY A 82 -4.08 -2.51 3.00
C GLY A 82 -3.58 -1.54 1.94
N VAL A 83 -4.24 -0.40 1.81
CA VAL A 83 -3.89 0.61 0.81
C VAL A 83 -3.41 1.88 1.51
N GLN A 84 -2.26 2.38 1.09
CA GLN A 84 -1.72 3.61 1.63
C GLN A 84 -2.57 4.80 1.22
N LEU A 85 -3.04 5.54 2.23
CA LEU A 85 -3.70 6.81 1.99
C LEU A 85 -2.67 7.92 1.74
N GLN A 86 -2.97 8.82 0.82
CA GLN A 86 -2.18 10.04 0.68
C GLN A 86 -2.34 10.92 1.93
N ALA A 87 -1.32 11.75 2.22
CA ALA A 87 -1.31 12.59 3.42
C ALA A 87 -2.54 13.54 3.54
N SER A 88 -3.15 13.91 2.42
CA SER A 88 -4.39 14.69 2.38
C SER A 88 -5.65 13.91 2.82
N GLY A 89 -5.57 12.60 2.94
CA GLY A 89 -6.68 11.75 3.39
C GLY A 89 -6.90 11.71 4.90
N PHE A 90 -6.03 12.36 5.69
CA PHE A 90 -6.15 12.38 7.14
C PHE A 90 -6.69 13.70 7.66
N TYR A 91 -7.49 13.66 8.74
CA TYR A 91 -7.96 14.87 9.44
C TYR A 91 -6.80 15.52 10.22
N PRO A 92 -6.32 16.72 9.82
CA PRO A 92 -5.08 17.29 10.36
C PRO A 92 -5.13 17.61 11.86
N GLY A 93 -6.33 17.85 12.38
CA GLY A 93 -6.58 18.24 13.77
C GLY A 93 -6.74 17.09 14.75
N LEU A 94 -6.90 15.86 14.27
CA LEU A 94 -7.03 14.68 15.12
C LEU A 94 -5.66 14.18 15.59
N LYS A 95 -5.63 13.59 16.79
CA LYS A 95 -4.46 12.90 17.32
C LYS A 95 -4.26 11.59 16.57
N LEU A 96 -3.04 11.04 16.60
CA LEU A 96 -2.74 9.77 15.95
C LEU A 96 -3.57 8.63 16.55
N SER A 97 -3.78 8.60 17.87
CA SER A 97 -4.67 7.62 18.52
C SER A 97 -6.11 7.72 18.01
N GLU A 98 -6.65 8.93 17.91
CA GLU A 98 -8.03 9.17 17.45
C GLU A 98 -8.21 8.74 15.99
N LEU A 99 -7.19 8.96 15.14
CA LEU A 99 -7.20 8.50 13.76
C LEU A 99 -7.16 6.97 13.68
N ILE A 100 -6.33 6.31 14.48
CA ILE A 100 -6.26 4.84 14.51
C ILE A 100 -7.59 4.26 15.00
N GLU A 101 -8.19 4.83 16.04
CA GLU A 101 -9.51 4.42 16.54
C GLU A 101 -10.59 4.58 15.48
N LEU A 102 -10.56 5.69 14.72
CA LEU A 102 -11.49 5.93 13.61
C LEU A 102 -11.37 4.84 12.53
N PHE A 103 -10.15 4.57 12.05
CA PHE A 103 -9.93 3.53 11.03
C PHE A 103 -10.22 2.13 11.58
N SER A 104 -9.85 1.84 12.82
CA SER A 104 -10.18 0.60 13.52
C SER A 104 -11.68 0.36 13.53
N GLY A 105 -12.47 1.40 13.81
CA GLY A 105 -13.94 1.35 13.74
C GLY A 105 -14.46 1.08 12.33
N LEU A 106 -13.87 1.69 11.30
CA LEU A 106 -14.29 1.46 9.92
C LEU A 106 -14.02 0.02 9.44
N TYR A 107 -12.92 -0.58 9.88
CA TYR A 107 -12.58 -1.97 9.57
C TYR A 107 -13.28 -2.98 10.50
N ASN A 108 -13.90 -2.53 11.59
CA ASN A 108 -14.41 -3.37 12.67
C ASN A 108 -13.33 -4.29 13.28
N GLU A 109 -12.08 -3.79 13.34
CA GLU A 109 -10.92 -4.47 13.87
C GLU A 109 -10.35 -3.68 15.06
N PRO A 110 -10.52 -4.18 16.31
CA PRO A 110 -9.99 -3.47 17.47
C PRO A 110 -8.45 -3.50 17.46
N VAL A 111 -7.85 -2.32 17.43
CA VAL A 111 -6.38 -2.14 17.41
C VAL A 111 -5.97 -1.19 18.51
N ASP A 112 -4.99 -1.59 19.32
CA ASP A 112 -4.36 -0.69 20.28
C ASP A 112 -3.46 0.33 19.56
N PRO A 113 -3.77 1.64 19.66
CA PRO A 113 -3.00 2.68 18.97
C PRO A 113 -1.51 2.68 19.32
N HIS A 114 -1.15 2.43 20.58
CA HIS A 114 0.25 2.43 20.99
C HIS A 114 1.02 1.27 20.33
N THR A 115 0.45 0.08 20.30
CA THR A 115 1.05 -1.10 19.66
C THR A 115 1.24 -0.88 18.17
N LEU A 116 0.25 -0.30 17.48
CA LEU A 116 0.36 -0.01 16.05
C LEU A 116 1.43 1.06 15.77
N LEU A 117 1.43 2.15 16.54
CA LEU A 117 2.43 3.22 16.39
C LEU A 117 3.86 2.75 16.69
N LYS A 118 4.03 1.79 17.60
CA LYS A 118 5.33 1.19 17.87
C LYS A 118 5.91 0.46 16.65
N LEU A 119 5.07 -0.17 15.82
CA LEU A 119 5.52 -0.83 14.59
C LEU A 119 6.18 0.15 13.60
N VAL A 120 5.75 1.41 13.62
CA VAL A 120 6.25 2.46 12.73
C VAL A 120 7.14 3.47 13.44
N LYS A 121 7.58 3.18 14.68
CA LYS A 121 8.46 4.02 15.50
C LYS A 121 7.88 5.43 15.73
N LEU A 122 6.60 5.49 16.12
CA LEU A 122 5.84 6.70 16.44
C LEU A 122 5.09 6.61 17.77
N GLU A 123 5.46 5.66 18.65
CA GLU A 123 4.80 5.45 19.93
C GLU A 123 4.83 6.67 20.86
N ASP A 124 5.89 7.48 20.76
CA ASP A 124 6.04 8.75 21.49
C ASP A 124 5.12 9.87 20.98
N LYS A 125 4.50 9.68 19.80
CA LYS A 125 3.63 10.65 19.12
C LYS A 125 2.13 10.34 19.25
N THR A 126 1.74 9.36 20.05
CA THR A 126 0.34 8.90 20.17
C THR A 126 -0.65 10.04 20.41
N LYS A 127 -0.27 11.07 21.20
CA LYS A 127 -1.09 12.23 21.53
C LYS A 127 -0.89 13.43 20.61
N ASN A 128 0.08 13.39 19.69
CA ASN A 128 0.30 14.46 18.72
C ASN A 128 -0.78 14.47 17.66
N LYS A 129 -1.09 15.67 17.15
CA LYS A 129 -1.99 15.85 16.01
C LYS A 129 -1.25 15.52 14.71
N PHE A 130 -1.96 14.98 13.71
CA PHE A 130 -1.36 14.61 12.44
C PHE A 130 -0.62 15.76 11.75
N LYS A 131 -1.14 17.01 11.85
CA LYS A 131 -0.48 18.19 11.28
C LYS A 131 0.89 18.53 11.89
N GLU A 132 1.17 18.03 13.10
CA GLU A 132 2.41 18.30 13.84
C GLU A 132 3.56 17.38 13.44
N LEU A 133 3.27 16.34 12.62
CA LEU A 133 4.26 15.39 12.16
C LEU A 133 5.13 15.97 11.03
N SER A 134 6.40 15.55 11.01
CA SER A 134 7.28 15.76 9.83
C SER A 134 6.80 14.95 8.63
N GLY A 135 7.29 15.24 7.43
CA GLY A 135 6.95 14.49 6.21
C GLY A 135 7.20 12.99 6.36
N GLY A 136 8.37 12.59 6.83
CA GLY A 136 8.69 11.19 7.06
C GLY A 136 7.85 10.52 8.16
N GLN A 137 7.45 11.28 9.19
CA GLN A 137 6.53 10.77 10.22
C GLN A 137 5.12 10.58 9.67
N LYS A 138 4.62 11.50 8.84
CA LYS A 138 3.33 11.38 8.15
C LYS A 138 3.30 10.14 7.27
N GLN A 139 4.40 9.90 6.54
CA GLN A 139 4.52 8.74 5.67
C GLN A 139 4.50 7.43 6.46
N ARG A 140 5.27 7.34 7.57
CA ARG A 140 5.24 6.17 8.44
C ARG A 140 3.86 5.95 9.08
N PHE A 141 3.16 7.02 9.46
CA PHE A 141 1.79 6.93 9.96
C PHE A 141 0.82 6.43 8.87
N SER A 142 0.94 6.91 7.64
CA SER A 142 0.15 6.43 6.51
C SER A 142 0.34 4.92 6.30
N ILE A 143 1.58 4.42 6.41
CA ILE A 143 1.84 2.97 6.35
C ILE A 143 1.23 2.25 7.56
N ALA A 144 1.28 2.83 8.77
CA ALA A 144 0.64 2.21 9.94
C ALA A 144 -0.85 1.95 9.72
N THR A 145 -1.56 2.89 9.09
CA THR A 145 -3.01 2.72 8.81
C THR A 145 -3.31 1.57 7.85
N THR A 146 -2.38 1.21 6.96
CA THR A 146 -2.55 0.04 6.07
C THR A 146 -2.53 -1.29 6.82
N LEU A 147 -2.01 -1.32 8.05
CA LEU A 147 -1.84 -2.55 8.84
C LEU A 147 -3.00 -2.82 9.81
N ILE A 148 -3.98 -1.92 9.90
CA ILE A 148 -5.08 -2.00 10.87
C ILE A 148 -5.91 -3.27 10.69
N ASN A 149 -6.25 -3.62 9.45
CA ASN A 149 -7.03 -4.83 9.13
C ASN A 149 -6.18 -6.10 9.01
N LYS A 150 -4.90 -6.09 9.47
CA LYS A 150 -3.96 -7.21 9.41
C LYS A 150 -3.87 -7.83 8.00
N PRO A 151 -3.56 -7.02 6.99
CA PRO A 151 -3.64 -7.44 5.59
C PRO A 151 -2.59 -8.49 5.24
N LYS A 152 -2.87 -9.29 4.21
CA LYS A 152 -1.88 -10.16 3.56
C LYS A 152 -0.98 -9.40 2.59
N ILE A 153 -1.51 -8.33 1.99
CA ILE A 153 -0.84 -7.51 0.99
C ILE A 153 -1.03 -6.04 1.35
N ILE A 154 0.03 -5.25 1.29
CA ILE A 154 -0.07 -3.79 1.35
C ILE A 154 0.40 -3.17 0.05
N PHE A 155 -0.26 -2.09 -0.34
CA PHE A 155 0.05 -1.29 -1.52
C PHE A 155 0.57 0.08 -1.08
N LEU A 156 1.74 0.45 -1.58
CA LEU A 156 2.42 1.70 -1.27
C LEU A 156 2.70 2.45 -2.58
N ASP A 157 1.97 3.52 -2.84
CA ASP A 157 2.15 4.33 -4.05
C ASP A 157 3.16 5.46 -3.78
N GLU A 158 4.34 5.35 -4.39
CA GLU A 158 5.46 6.30 -4.28
C GLU A 158 5.78 6.74 -2.84
N PRO A 159 5.95 5.82 -1.88
CA PRO A 159 6.01 6.16 -0.45
C PRO A 159 7.26 6.95 -0.06
N THR A 160 8.29 7.00 -0.90
CA THR A 160 9.57 7.68 -0.63
C THR A 160 9.64 9.08 -1.24
N THR A 161 8.64 9.46 -2.05
CA THR A 161 8.64 10.75 -2.74
C THR A 161 8.65 11.92 -1.76
N GLY A 162 9.58 12.86 -1.99
CA GLY A 162 9.73 14.06 -1.13
C GLY A 162 10.40 13.83 0.22
N LEU A 163 10.89 12.62 0.49
CA LEU A 163 11.62 12.32 1.72
C LEU A 163 13.12 12.65 1.58
N ASP A 164 13.71 13.14 2.68
CA ASP A 164 15.15 13.23 2.80
C ASP A 164 15.81 11.84 2.83
N PRO A 165 17.13 11.72 2.57
CA PRO A 165 17.81 10.43 2.50
C PRO A 165 17.72 9.59 3.78
N GLN A 166 17.65 10.21 4.96
CA GLN A 166 17.53 9.49 6.22
C GLN A 166 16.10 8.96 6.43
N ALA A 167 15.08 9.79 6.13
CA ALA A 167 13.68 9.39 6.22
C ALA A 167 13.39 8.24 5.23
N ARG A 168 13.99 8.28 4.02
CA ARG A 168 13.88 7.22 3.03
C ARG A 168 14.46 5.89 3.54
N ARG A 169 15.69 5.90 4.10
CA ARG A 169 16.27 4.69 4.71
C ARG A 169 15.39 4.12 5.81
N ASN A 170 14.91 4.98 6.72
CA ASN A 170 14.03 4.55 7.81
C ASN A 170 12.71 3.92 7.32
N LEU A 171 12.20 4.40 6.19
CA LEU A 171 11.00 3.86 5.57
C LEU A 171 11.27 2.49 4.95
N TRP A 172 12.40 2.31 4.27
CA TRP A 172 12.79 1.02 3.72
C TRP A 172 13.01 -0.04 4.81
N ASP A 173 13.62 0.34 5.94
CA ASP A 173 13.76 -0.55 7.09
C ASP A 173 12.37 -0.99 7.61
N LEU A 174 11.41 -0.06 7.70
CA LEU A 174 10.04 -0.37 8.07
C LEU A 174 9.37 -1.33 7.08
N VAL A 175 9.53 -1.12 5.77
CA VAL A 175 8.97 -2.00 4.72
C VAL A 175 9.56 -3.41 4.85
N LYS A 176 10.87 -3.53 5.08
CA LYS A 176 11.53 -4.81 5.33
C LYS A 176 11.01 -5.50 6.60
N ASP A 177 10.79 -4.76 7.68
CA ASP A 177 10.23 -5.28 8.94
C ASP A 177 8.79 -5.82 8.74
N ILE A 178 7.97 -5.11 7.95
CA ILE A 178 6.61 -5.54 7.61
C ILE A 178 6.65 -6.84 6.80
N ARG A 179 7.50 -6.91 5.78
CA ARG A 179 7.69 -8.10 4.96
C ARG A 179 8.19 -9.29 5.81
N CYS A 180 9.12 -9.09 6.73
CA CYS A 180 9.63 -10.14 7.63
C CYS A 180 8.54 -10.74 8.53
N LYS A 181 7.44 -10.02 8.75
CA LYS A 181 6.26 -10.52 9.48
C LYS A 181 5.28 -11.30 8.59
N GLY A 182 5.61 -11.53 7.33
CA GLY A 182 4.84 -12.33 6.39
C GLY A 182 3.87 -11.54 5.49
N THR A 183 3.84 -10.20 5.59
CA THR A 183 3.01 -9.37 4.70
C THR A 183 3.73 -9.16 3.38
N THR A 184 3.05 -9.38 2.27
CA THR A 184 3.53 -9.03 0.92
C THR A 184 3.42 -7.54 0.70
N VAL A 185 4.43 -6.91 0.11
CA VAL A 185 4.46 -5.47 -0.13
C VAL A 185 4.55 -5.18 -1.61
N ILE A 186 3.62 -4.40 -2.13
CA ILE A 186 3.66 -3.87 -3.49
C ILE A 186 3.99 -2.38 -3.39
N ILE A 187 5.01 -1.96 -4.11
CA ILE A 187 5.49 -0.58 -4.07
C ILE A 187 5.66 -0.03 -5.48
N THR A 188 5.19 1.18 -5.72
CA THR A 188 5.59 1.92 -6.92
C THR A 188 6.72 2.87 -6.59
N THR A 189 7.63 3.02 -7.52
CA THR A 189 8.68 4.02 -7.44
C THR A 189 9.13 4.46 -8.83
N HIS A 190 9.66 5.65 -8.94
CA HIS A 190 10.37 6.12 -10.12
C HIS A 190 11.89 6.18 -9.88
N TYR A 191 12.34 5.83 -8.69
CA TYR A 191 13.77 5.77 -8.34
C TYR A 191 14.32 4.36 -8.60
N MET A 192 15.28 4.24 -9.52
CA MET A 192 15.90 2.95 -9.83
C MET A 192 16.75 2.41 -8.68
N ASP A 193 17.35 3.29 -7.90
CA ASP A 193 18.17 2.94 -6.72
C ASP A 193 17.38 2.23 -5.61
N GLU A 194 16.06 2.24 -5.71
CA GLU A 194 15.17 1.57 -4.74
C GLU A 194 14.82 0.13 -5.14
N ALA A 195 15.24 -0.31 -6.33
CA ALA A 195 14.95 -1.65 -6.87
C ALA A 195 16.00 -2.72 -6.51
N GLU A 196 17.07 -2.33 -5.84
CA GLU A 196 18.12 -3.23 -5.33
C GLU A 196 17.83 -3.59 -3.85
#